data_9d5a82c4864afe3f1997241f7a181147
#
_entry.id   9d5a82c4864afe3f1997241f7a181147
#
_cell.length_a   1.000
_cell.length_b   1.000
_cell.length_c   1.000
_cell.angle_alpha   90.00
_cell.angle_beta   90.00
_cell.angle_gamma   90.00
#
_symmetry.space_group_name_H-M   'P 1'
#
loop_
_entity.id
_entity.type
_entity.pdbx_description
1 polymer ?
#
loop_
_entity_poly.entity_id
_entity_poly.type
_entity_poly.pdbx_seq_one_letter_code
_entity_poly.pdbx_strand_id
1 'polypeptide(L)'
;KANPQAVILAEHYGDPSPWLDGSQWDTVMNYDAFMEPVSWFLTGMEKHSDEFNEKLLGNGTTFFDIMRYHMCRMQPQSVYSAMNELSNHDHSRFMTRTNRRTGRLDSAGSEAASEGISYGTFRQGVVMLMTWPGAPTLYYGDETGLCGWTDPDCRRTYPWGREDQELIEFHRYMTRIHRRHPAFCTGSVKRLLAEQDLIAYARVSEGWTAGKAEL
;
A
#
# COMPACT_ATOMS: atom_id res chain seq x y z
N LYS A 1 10.24 3.93 -26.98
CA LYS A 1 8.98 3.15 -26.91
C LYS A 1 8.40 2.97 -28.30
N ALA A 2 8.00 1.76 -28.68
CA ALA A 2 7.26 1.50 -29.91
C ALA A 2 5.87 2.18 -29.87
N ASN A 3 5.24 2.24 -28.70
CA ASN A 3 4.07 3.04 -28.42
C ASN A 3 4.40 4.13 -27.39
N PRO A 4 4.40 5.42 -27.76
CA PRO A 4 4.70 6.51 -26.82
C PRO A 4 3.71 6.64 -25.65
N GLN A 5 2.49 6.12 -25.81
CA GLN A 5 1.45 6.13 -24.76
C GLN A 5 1.56 4.96 -23.78
N ALA A 6 2.40 3.96 -24.07
CA ALA A 6 2.58 2.83 -23.16
C ALA A 6 3.30 3.24 -21.88
N VAL A 7 2.75 2.84 -20.73
CA VAL A 7 3.42 2.95 -19.43
C VAL A 7 4.36 1.76 -19.26
N ILE A 8 5.61 2.03 -18.90
CA ILE A 8 6.60 1.01 -18.54
C ILE A 8 6.74 1.02 -17.03
N LEU A 9 6.17 0.01 -16.40
CA LEU A 9 6.25 -0.21 -14.97
C LEU A 9 7.25 -1.33 -14.70
N ALA A 10 8.21 -1.07 -13.80
CA ALA A 10 9.21 -2.06 -13.42
C ALA A 10 8.85 -2.74 -12.10
N GLU A 11 9.05 -4.04 -12.03
CA GLU A 11 9.19 -4.77 -10.78
C GLU A 11 10.65 -4.71 -10.37
N HIS A 12 10.94 -3.94 -9.31
CA HIS A 12 12.30 -3.68 -8.88
C HIS A 12 12.36 -3.48 -7.37
N TYR A 13 13.29 -4.17 -6.73
CA TYR A 13 13.61 -4.00 -5.32
C TYR A 13 14.72 -2.96 -5.14
N GLY A 14 14.60 -2.10 -4.13
CA GLY A 14 15.55 -1.04 -3.83
C GLY A 14 15.31 0.22 -4.64
N ASP A 15 16.33 1.07 -4.74
CA ASP A 15 16.22 2.40 -5.33
C ASP A 15 16.04 2.39 -6.86
N PRO A 16 14.87 2.74 -7.39
CA PRO A 16 14.62 2.74 -8.83
C PRO A 16 15.07 4.03 -9.53
N SER A 17 15.49 5.05 -8.78
CA SER A 17 15.72 6.41 -9.30
C SER A 17 16.67 6.49 -10.49
N PRO A 18 17.73 5.64 -10.63
CA PRO A 18 18.60 5.68 -11.80
C PRO A 18 17.91 5.37 -13.13
N TRP A 19 16.76 4.70 -13.12
CA TRP A 19 16.03 4.30 -14.33
C TRP A 19 14.73 5.09 -14.56
N LEU A 20 14.40 6.02 -13.65
CA LEU A 20 13.19 6.86 -13.70
C LEU A 20 13.46 8.26 -14.28
N ASP A 21 14.42 8.36 -15.18
CA ASP A 21 14.80 9.62 -15.85
C ASP A 21 13.94 9.95 -17.10
N GLY A 22 12.96 9.09 -17.40
CA GLY A 22 12.08 9.19 -18.57
C GLY A 22 12.57 8.48 -19.83
N SER A 23 13.81 7.94 -19.82
CA SER A 23 14.37 7.20 -20.97
C SER A 23 14.07 5.69 -20.90
N GLN A 24 13.85 5.14 -19.71
CA GLN A 24 13.68 3.71 -19.48
C GLN A 24 12.32 3.39 -18.88
N TRP A 25 12.18 3.50 -17.55
CA TRP A 25 10.94 3.22 -16.84
C TRP A 25 10.16 4.51 -16.59
N ASP A 26 8.84 4.39 -16.60
CA ASP A 26 7.96 5.48 -16.20
C ASP A 26 7.70 5.44 -14.69
N THR A 27 7.60 4.22 -14.13
CA THR A 27 7.27 4.01 -12.72
C THR A 27 7.63 2.59 -12.27
N VAL A 28 7.31 2.27 -11.01
CA VAL A 28 7.64 0.99 -10.37
C VAL A 28 6.47 0.43 -9.56
N MET A 29 6.53 -0.87 -9.26
CA MET A 29 5.84 -1.45 -8.10
C MET A 29 6.41 -0.80 -6.84
N ASN A 30 5.56 -0.13 -6.06
CA ASN A 30 6.01 0.80 -5.02
C ASN A 30 6.26 0.08 -3.68
N TYR A 31 7.27 -0.78 -3.65
CA TYR A 31 7.63 -1.53 -2.46
C TYR A 31 8.15 -0.62 -1.35
N ASP A 32 9.21 0.14 -1.64
CA ASP A 32 9.95 0.88 -0.62
C ASP A 32 9.25 2.19 -0.19
N ALA A 33 8.51 2.84 -1.11
CA ALA A 33 7.81 4.09 -0.80
C ALA A 33 6.32 3.91 -0.50
N PHE A 34 5.83 2.67 -0.34
CA PHE A 34 4.46 2.41 0.07
C PHE A 34 4.28 1.08 0.80
N MET A 35 4.45 -0.08 0.12
CA MET A 35 4.06 -1.38 0.67
C MET A 35 4.75 -1.68 2.00
N GLU A 36 6.08 -1.58 2.03
CA GLU A 36 6.86 -1.92 3.22
C GLU A 36 6.62 -0.97 4.39
N PRO A 37 6.70 0.37 4.23
CA PRO A 37 6.43 1.30 5.33
C PRO A 37 5.02 1.15 5.90
N VAL A 38 4.01 0.92 5.04
CA VAL A 38 2.63 0.69 5.48
C VAL A 38 2.51 -0.62 6.26
N SER A 39 3.16 -1.69 5.77
CA SER A 39 3.18 -2.98 6.46
C SER A 39 3.82 -2.85 7.84
N TRP A 40 5.01 -2.28 7.92
CA TRP A 40 5.72 -2.08 9.18
C TRP A 40 4.92 -1.22 10.16
N PHE A 41 4.38 -0.08 9.70
CA PHE A 41 3.64 0.83 10.55
C PHE A 41 2.35 0.20 11.11
N LEU A 42 1.54 -0.45 10.26
CA LEU A 42 0.24 -0.97 10.68
C LEU A 42 0.31 -2.35 11.34
N THR A 43 1.29 -3.15 10.97
CA THR A 43 1.33 -4.55 11.41
C THR A 43 2.60 -4.94 12.15
N GLY A 44 3.69 -4.21 11.99
CA GLY A 44 5.03 -4.61 12.47
C GLY A 44 5.64 -5.75 11.66
N MET A 45 5.01 -6.14 10.53
CA MET A 45 5.42 -7.29 9.73
C MET A 45 6.16 -6.87 8.46
N GLU A 46 7.23 -7.60 8.18
CA GLU A 46 7.90 -7.60 6.88
C GLU A 46 6.95 -8.17 5.79
N LYS A 47 7.15 -7.77 4.54
CA LYS A 47 6.27 -8.10 3.40
C LYS A 47 6.03 -9.59 3.13
N HIS A 48 7.00 -10.46 3.46
CA HIS A 48 6.86 -11.92 3.33
C HIS A 48 6.35 -12.61 4.60
N SER A 49 6.15 -11.87 5.69
CA SER A 49 5.87 -12.40 7.03
C SER A 49 7.03 -13.20 7.65
N ASP A 50 8.26 -12.87 7.29
CA ASP A 50 9.45 -13.51 7.84
C ASP A 50 9.95 -12.85 9.12
N GLU A 51 9.64 -11.56 9.33
CA GLU A 51 10.07 -10.77 10.47
C GLU A 51 8.91 -9.97 11.08
N PHE A 52 8.88 -9.92 12.42
CA PHE A 52 8.07 -8.97 13.19
C PHE A 52 9.00 -8.01 13.93
N ASN A 53 8.77 -6.71 13.77
CA ASN A 53 9.54 -5.66 14.41
C ASN A 53 8.65 -4.71 15.20
N GLU A 54 8.62 -4.90 16.53
CA GLU A 54 7.81 -4.09 17.45
C GLU A 54 8.19 -2.60 17.43
N LYS A 55 9.44 -2.26 17.13
CA LYS A 55 9.90 -0.86 17.09
C LYS A 55 9.35 -0.07 15.91
N LEU A 56 8.95 -0.76 14.85
CA LEU A 56 8.37 -0.16 13.65
C LEU A 56 6.84 -0.10 13.74
N LEU A 57 6.23 -1.00 14.53
CA LEU A 57 4.80 -1.02 14.73
C LEU A 57 4.32 0.29 15.37
N GLY A 58 3.39 0.98 14.71
CA GLY A 58 2.82 2.24 15.17
C GLY A 58 3.79 3.44 15.15
N ASN A 59 5.03 3.28 14.71
CA ASN A 59 6.02 4.36 14.73
C ASN A 59 5.79 5.36 13.59
N GLY A 60 4.94 6.37 13.85
CA GLY A 60 4.55 7.36 12.86
C GLY A 60 5.71 8.22 12.35
N THR A 61 6.70 8.52 13.19
CA THR A 61 7.88 9.28 12.75
C THR A 61 8.72 8.49 11.76
N THR A 62 9.05 7.25 12.08
CA THR A 62 9.81 6.36 11.19
C THR A 62 9.04 6.12 9.88
N PHE A 63 7.72 5.90 9.96
CA PHE A 63 6.87 5.77 8.76
C PHE A 63 7.05 6.95 7.79
N PHE A 64 6.86 8.19 8.28
CA PHE A 64 7.00 9.37 7.41
C PHE A 64 8.43 9.59 6.90
N ASP A 65 9.44 9.29 7.71
CA ASP A 65 10.83 9.48 7.31
C ASP A 65 11.23 8.49 6.20
N ILE A 66 10.79 7.23 6.27
CA ILE A 66 11.00 6.24 5.21
C ILE A 66 10.25 6.64 3.94
N MET A 67 8.95 6.99 4.06
CA MET A 67 8.15 7.43 2.92
C MET A 67 8.78 8.62 2.21
N ARG A 68 9.18 9.63 2.98
CA ARG A 68 9.84 10.82 2.43
C ARG A 68 11.16 10.47 1.75
N TYR A 69 11.99 9.65 2.38
CA TYR A 69 13.29 9.25 1.84
C TYR A 69 13.15 8.63 0.44
N HIS A 70 12.25 7.67 0.28
CA HIS A 70 12.06 6.99 -0.99
C HIS A 70 11.32 7.86 -2.02
N MET A 71 10.26 8.56 -1.61
CA MET A 71 9.51 9.43 -2.54
C MET A 71 10.36 10.57 -3.10
N CYS A 72 11.22 11.20 -2.29
CA CYS A 72 12.07 12.31 -2.75
C CYS A 72 13.16 11.88 -3.74
N ARG A 73 13.40 10.60 -3.94
CA ARG A 73 14.36 10.06 -4.91
C ARG A 73 13.74 9.84 -6.28
N MET A 74 12.43 9.85 -6.38
CA MET A 74 11.69 9.68 -7.64
C MET A 74 11.21 11.03 -8.18
N GLN A 75 11.09 11.13 -9.49
CA GLN A 75 10.43 12.28 -10.14
C GLN A 75 8.93 12.30 -9.75
N PRO A 76 8.30 13.49 -9.61
CA PRO A 76 6.89 13.58 -9.19
C PRO A 76 5.94 12.74 -10.04
N GLN A 77 6.10 12.73 -11.36
CA GLN A 77 5.29 11.93 -12.27
C GLN A 77 5.42 10.43 -12.00
N SER A 78 6.62 9.96 -11.66
CA SER A 78 6.86 8.57 -11.30
C SER A 78 6.24 8.22 -9.95
N VAL A 79 6.27 9.14 -8.97
CA VAL A 79 5.59 8.99 -7.67
C VAL A 79 4.08 8.87 -7.85
N TYR A 80 3.45 9.77 -8.64
CA TYR A 80 2.00 9.76 -8.82
C TYR A 80 1.49 8.56 -9.65
N SER A 81 2.35 7.96 -10.45
CA SER A 81 2.02 6.74 -11.20
C SER A 81 2.57 5.46 -10.57
N ALA A 82 3.29 5.56 -9.44
CA ALA A 82 3.82 4.40 -8.74
C ALA A 82 2.70 3.46 -8.29
N MET A 83 2.86 2.17 -8.56
CA MET A 83 1.89 1.14 -8.25
C MET A 83 1.88 0.86 -6.75
N ASN A 84 1.04 1.60 -6.01
CA ASN A 84 0.82 1.35 -4.60
C ASN A 84 -0.03 0.11 -4.42
N GLU A 85 0.41 -0.81 -3.60
CA GLU A 85 -0.30 -2.07 -3.34
C GLU A 85 -0.11 -2.52 -1.88
N LEU A 86 -1.07 -3.23 -1.35
CA LEU A 86 -0.98 -3.87 -0.03
C LEU A 86 -0.50 -5.31 -0.15
N SER A 87 -0.93 -6.00 -1.20
CA SER A 87 -0.57 -7.38 -1.53
C SER A 87 -0.22 -7.52 -2.99
N ASN A 88 0.54 -8.54 -3.34
CA ASN A 88 0.83 -8.91 -4.73
C ASN A 88 1.06 -10.43 -4.89
N HIS A 89 1.60 -10.80 -6.04
CA HIS A 89 1.80 -12.19 -6.44
C HIS A 89 2.98 -12.90 -5.74
N ASP A 90 3.86 -12.16 -5.04
CA ASP A 90 5.04 -12.70 -4.36
C ASP A 90 4.94 -12.66 -2.84
N HIS A 91 4.34 -11.59 -2.29
CA HIS A 91 4.36 -11.30 -0.87
C HIS A 91 3.16 -11.93 -0.15
N SER A 92 3.27 -12.10 1.17
CA SER A 92 2.12 -12.49 1.96
C SER A 92 1.00 -11.46 1.85
N ARG A 93 -0.25 -11.94 1.86
CA ARG A 93 -1.42 -11.05 1.81
C ARG A 93 -1.41 -10.09 2.98
N PHE A 94 -1.75 -8.81 2.73
CA PHE A 94 -1.78 -7.81 3.80
C PHE A 94 -2.77 -8.20 4.91
N MET A 95 -3.91 -8.82 4.57
CA MET A 95 -4.82 -9.37 5.56
C MET A 95 -4.11 -10.36 6.49
N THR A 96 -3.28 -11.26 5.97
CA THR A 96 -2.47 -12.21 6.76
C THR A 96 -1.50 -11.46 7.67
N ARG A 97 -0.77 -10.46 7.16
CA ARG A 97 0.18 -9.67 7.97
C ARG A 97 -0.46 -8.97 9.17
N THR A 98 -1.79 -8.72 9.12
CA THR A 98 -2.51 -8.15 10.27
C THR A 98 -2.57 -9.06 11.49
N ASN A 99 -2.29 -10.35 11.35
CA ASN A 99 -2.23 -11.29 12.46
C ASN A 99 -0.92 -11.19 13.29
N ARG A 100 0.07 -10.44 12.76
CA ARG A 100 1.39 -10.19 13.39
C ARG A 100 2.18 -11.47 13.71
N ARG A 101 2.01 -12.52 12.90
CA ARG A 101 2.72 -13.78 13.04
C ARG A 101 3.67 -13.99 11.88
N THR A 102 4.88 -14.43 12.20
CA THR A 102 5.82 -14.93 11.20
C THR A 102 5.43 -16.33 10.77
N GLY A 103 5.61 -16.64 9.49
CA GLY A 103 5.30 -17.95 8.96
C GLY A 103 5.32 -18.03 7.43
N ARG A 104 5.38 -19.25 6.97
CA ARG A 104 5.29 -19.63 5.56
C ARG A 104 4.37 -20.85 5.42
N LEU A 105 3.97 -21.18 4.19
CA LEU A 105 3.08 -22.32 3.92
C LEU A 105 3.62 -23.64 4.51
N ASP A 106 4.91 -23.90 4.33
CA ASP A 106 5.59 -25.12 4.78
C ASP A 106 5.87 -25.15 6.28
N SER A 107 6.05 -24.00 6.93
CA SER A 107 6.37 -23.91 8.36
C SER A 107 5.16 -23.74 9.27
N ALA A 108 4.13 -23.02 8.81
CA ALA A 108 2.96 -22.68 9.62
C ALA A 108 1.66 -23.32 9.13
N GLY A 109 1.61 -23.79 7.90
CA GLY A 109 0.42 -24.32 7.25
C GLY A 109 -0.50 -23.21 6.72
N SER A 110 -1.33 -23.59 5.76
CA SER A 110 -2.21 -22.67 5.03
C SER A 110 -3.28 -21.99 5.92
N GLU A 111 -3.80 -22.71 6.94
CA GLU A 111 -4.88 -22.21 7.80
C GLU A 111 -4.41 -21.08 8.73
N ALA A 112 -3.16 -21.17 9.23
CA ALA A 112 -2.58 -20.17 10.12
C ALA A 112 -2.49 -18.77 9.49
N ALA A 113 -2.49 -18.67 8.15
CA ALA A 113 -2.51 -17.39 7.44
C ALA A 113 -3.77 -16.56 7.72
N SER A 114 -4.87 -17.19 8.12
CA SER A 114 -6.15 -16.54 8.42
C SER A 114 -6.50 -16.44 9.89
N GLU A 115 -5.66 -17.01 10.78
CA GLU A 115 -5.88 -16.96 12.21
C GLU A 115 -5.46 -15.64 12.83
N GLY A 116 -6.35 -15.02 13.62
CA GLY A 116 -6.03 -13.80 14.36
C GLY A 116 -5.90 -12.54 13.51
N ILE A 117 -6.42 -12.55 12.29
CA ILE A 117 -6.44 -11.38 11.39
C ILE A 117 -7.25 -10.21 11.97
N SER A 118 -6.89 -8.99 11.58
CA SER A 118 -7.55 -7.76 12.01
C SER A 118 -8.17 -7.01 10.84
N TYR A 119 -9.49 -7.05 10.73
CA TYR A 119 -10.24 -6.26 9.75
C TYR A 119 -10.06 -4.75 9.93
N GLY A 120 -9.92 -4.29 11.18
CA GLY A 120 -9.67 -2.87 11.49
C GLY A 120 -8.34 -2.39 10.91
N THR A 121 -7.27 -3.14 11.14
CA THR A 121 -5.93 -2.84 10.60
C THR A 121 -5.93 -2.93 9.07
N PHE A 122 -6.62 -3.93 8.51
CA PHE A 122 -6.75 -4.06 7.05
C PHE A 122 -7.43 -2.84 6.42
N ARG A 123 -8.55 -2.38 7.00
CA ARG A 123 -9.25 -1.17 6.53
C ARG A 123 -8.39 0.08 6.62
N GLN A 124 -7.54 0.22 7.64
CA GLN A 124 -6.57 1.32 7.71
C GLN A 124 -5.58 1.28 6.54
N GLY A 125 -5.07 0.09 6.19
CA GLY A 125 -4.24 -0.11 4.99
C GLY A 125 -4.94 0.34 3.71
N VAL A 126 -6.22 -0.03 3.54
CA VAL A 126 -7.03 0.38 2.37
C VAL A 126 -7.25 1.89 2.34
N VAL A 127 -7.48 2.53 3.49
CA VAL A 127 -7.55 4.01 3.56
C VAL A 127 -6.24 4.62 3.09
N MET A 128 -5.10 4.13 3.57
CA MET A 128 -3.79 4.61 3.14
C MET A 128 -3.57 4.37 1.65
N LEU A 129 -3.91 3.18 1.13
CA LEU A 129 -3.82 2.85 -0.30
C LEU A 129 -4.57 3.86 -1.17
N MET A 130 -5.79 4.22 -0.79
CA MET A 130 -6.67 5.10 -1.56
C MET A 130 -6.38 6.60 -1.37
N THR A 131 -5.55 6.97 -0.39
CA THR A 131 -5.31 8.38 -0.07
C THR A 131 -3.85 8.80 -0.13
N TRP A 132 -2.88 7.87 -0.22
CA TRP A 132 -1.45 8.17 -0.37
C TRP A 132 -1.11 8.52 -1.84
N PRO A 133 -0.06 9.35 -2.11
CA PRO A 133 0.40 9.60 -3.48
C PRO A 133 0.80 8.32 -4.20
N GLY A 134 0.28 8.11 -5.41
CA GLY A 134 0.52 6.93 -6.24
C GLY A 134 -0.75 6.42 -6.90
N ALA A 135 -0.63 5.36 -7.68
CA ALA A 135 -1.74 4.67 -8.32
C ALA A 135 -2.21 3.51 -7.43
N PRO A 136 -3.36 3.62 -6.75
CA PRO A 136 -3.87 2.54 -5.91
C PRO A 136 -4.16 1.31 -6.76
N THR A 137 -3.55 0.20 -6.40
CA THR A 137 -3.65 -1.07 -7.10
C THR A 137 -4.18 -2.15 -6.15
N LEU A 138 -5.22 -2.85 -6.58
CA LEU A 138 -5.81 -3.95 -5.83
C LEU A 138 -5.31 -5.28 -6.40
N TYR A 139 -4.66 -6.08 -5.56
CA TYR A 139 -4.41 -7.48 -5.90
C TYR A 139 -5.71 -8.26 -5.70
N TYR A 140 -6.08 -9.10 -6.67
CA TYR A 140 -7.36 -9.82 -6.65
C TYR A 140 -7.58 -10.52 -5.31
N GLY A 141 -8.79 -10.43 -4.78
CA GLY A 141 -9.17 -11.06 -3.51
C GLY A 141 -8.86 -10.24 -2.26
N ASP A 142 -8.05 -9.17 -2.33
CA ASP A 142 -7.87 -8.27 -1.18
C ASP A 142 -9.21 -7.64 -0.79
N GLU A 143 -10.06 -7.30 -1.78
CA GLU A 143 -11.39 -6.75 -1.55
C GLU A 143 -12.35 -7.70 -0.84
N THR A 144 -12.01 -8.99 -0.78
CA THR A 144 -12.76 -10.03 -0.07
C THR A 144 -12.08 -10.55 1.19
N GLY A 145 -10.94 -9.95 1.56
CA GLY A 145 -10.17 -10.37 2.72
C GLY A 145 -9.41 -11.68 2.54
N LEU A 146 -9.04 -12.02 1.30
CA LEU A 146 -8.29 -13.24 1.02
C LEU A 146 -6.96 -13.23 1.75
N CYS A 147 -6.68 -14.30 2.50
CA CYS A 147 -5.44 -14.54 3.22
C CYS A 147 -4.50 -15.45 2.44
N GLY A 148 -3.23 -15.42 2.77
CA GLY A 148 -2.19 -16.30 2.23
C GLY A 148 -0.81 -15.85 2.65
N TRP A 149 0.07 -16.80 2.92
CA TRP A 149 1.50 -16.56 3.07
C TRP A 149 2.11 -16.10 1.74
N THR A 150 3.39 -15.91 1.68
CA THR A 150 4.10 -15.56 0.44
C THR A 150 3.90 -16.63 -0.65
N ASP A 151 4.28 -16.33 -1.90
CA ASP A 151 4.17 -17.28 -3.03
C ASP A 151 4.59 -18.73 -2.63
N PRO A 152 3.82 -19.76 -3.00
CA PRO A 152 2.61 -19.75 -3.84
C PRO A 152 1.29 -19.49 -3.10
N ASP A 153 1.27 -19.41 -1.77
CA ASP A 153 0.06 -19.38 -0.96
C ASP A 153 -0.73 -18.05 -1.09
N CYS A 154 -0.08 -16.95 -1.44
CA CYS A 154 -0.73 -15.67 -1.75
C CYS A 154 -1.62 -15.73 -3.01
N ARG A 155 -1.46 -16.77 -3.85
CA ARG A 155 -2.20 -16.98 -5.10
C ARG A 155 -3.38 -17.93 -4.97
N ARG A 156 -4.02 -18.00 -3.81
CA ARG A 156 -5.22 -18.79 -3.57
C ARG A 156 -6.34 -18.39 -4.53
N THR A 157 -7.24 -19.33 -4.83
CA THR A 157 -8.39 -19.06 -5.68
C THR A 157 -9.33 -18.02 -5.07
N TYR A 158 -9.92 -17.19 -5.93
CA TYR A 158 -10.92 -16.21 -5.50
C TYR A 158 -12.13 -16.93 -4.88
N PRO A 159 -12.69 -16.45 -3.76
CA PRO A 159 -13.73 -17.13 -3.00
C PRO A 159 -15.14 -16.93 -3.59
N TRP A 160 -15.34 -17.29 -4.85
CA TRP A 160 -16.62 -17.12 -5.56
C TRP A 160 -17.81 -17.64 -4.77
N GLY A 161 -18.82 -16.80 -4.60
CA GLY A 161 -20.05 -17.09 -3.84
C GLY A 161 -19.88 -17.09 -2.31
N ARG A 162 -18.69 -16.73 -1.80
CA ARG A 162 -18.37 -16.62 -0.37
C ARG A 162 -17.60 -15.34 -0.06
N GLU A 163 -17.74 -14.33 -0.93
CA GLU A 163 -17.06 -13.06 -0.80
C GLU A 163 -17.52 -12.29 0.43
N ASP A 164 -16.62 -11.62 1.12
CA ASP A 164 -16.96 -10.67 2.17
C ASP A 164 -17.57 -9.40 1.56
N GLN A 165 -18.91 -9.33 1.57
CA GLN A 165 -19.63 -8.22 0.96
C GLN A 165 -19.39 -6.89 1.68
N GLU A 166 -19.12 -6.91 2.99
CA GLU A 166 -18.84 -5.69 3.75
C GLU A 166 -17.49 -5.08 3.34
N LEU A 167 -16.46 -5.92 3.14
CA LEU A 167 -15.18 -5.46 2.62
C LEU A 167 -15.28 -4.95 1.18
N ILE A 168 -16.04 -5.63 0.32
CA ILE A 168 -16.27 -5.15 -1.06
C ILE A 168 -16.92 -3.77 -1.05
N GLU A 169 -17.96 -3.56 -0.25
CA GLU A 169 -18.61 -2.25 -0.15
C GLU A 169 -17.68 -1.18 0.42
N PHE A 170 -16.82 -1.54 1.38
CA PHE A 170 -15.79 -0.64 1.89
C PHE A 170 -14.79 -0.22 0.79
N HIS A 171 -14.30 -1.16 -0.02
CA HIS A 171 -13.43 -0.86 -1.15
C HIS A 171 -14.13 0.01 -2.20
N ARG A 172 -15.40 -0.27 -2.50
CA ARG A 172 -16.22 0.58 -3.41
C ARG A 172 -16.36 1.99 -2.87
N TYR A 173 -16.60 2.13 -1.56
CA TYR A 173 -16.71 3.44 -0.90
C TYR A 173 -15.39 4.21 -0.99
N MET A 174 -14.26 3.61 -0.64
CA MET A 174 -12.94 4.23 -0.68
C MET A 174 -12.50 4.58 -2.10
N THR A 175 -12.80 3.73 -3.09
CA THR A 175 -12.55 4.01 -4.51
C THR A 175 -13.35 5.23 -4.98
N ARG A 176 -14.61 5.37 -4.54
CA ARG A 176 -15.42 6.57 -4.85
C ARG A 176 -14.83 7.83 -4.23
N ILE A 177 -14.36 7.75 -2.98
CA ILE A 177 -13.67 8.88 -2.33
C ILE A 177 -12.43 9.27 -3.13
N HIS A 178 -11.56 8.34 -3.45
CA HIS A 178 -10.35 8.59 -4.24
C HIS A 178 -10.68 9.32 -5.55
N ARG A 179 -11.67 8.80 -6.30
CA ARG A 179 -12.05 9.35 -7.62
C ARG A 179 -12.76 10.72 -7.56
N ARG A 180 -13.45 11.03 -6.46
CA ARG A 180 -14.19 12.30 -6.29
C ARG A 180 -13.30 13.45 -5.86
N HIS A 181 -12.15 13.18 -5.28
CA HIS A 181 -11.26 14.19 -4.73
C HIS A 181 -9.94 14.23 -5.52
N PRO A 182 -9.79 15.20 -6.46
CA PRO A 182 -8.57 15.32 -7.28
C PRO A 182 -7.28 15.41 -6.45
N ALA A 183 -7.36 15.90 -5.21
CA ALA A 183 -6.23 15.95 -4.30
C ALA A 183 -5.64 14.55 -4.03
N PHE A 184 -6.44 13.49 -4.02
CA PHE A 184 -5.92 12.13 -3.85
C PHE A 184 -5.21 11.60 -5.10
N CYS A 185 -5.59 12.10 -6.28
CA CYS A 185 -4.96 11.69 -7.54
C CYS A 185 -3.63 12.42 -7.78
N THR A 186 -3.61 13.75 -7.65
CA THR A 186 -2.47 14.59 -8.07
C THR A 186 -1.97 15.57 -7.01
N GLY A 187 -2.63 15.65 -5.85
CA GLY A 187 -2.24 16.57 -4.79
C GLY A 187 -0.95 16.15 -4.09
N SER A 188 -0.25 17.14 -3.54
CA SER A 188 0.89 16.90 -2.66
C SER A 188 0.46 16.32 -1.31
N VAL A 189 1.37 15.65 -0.61
CA VAL A 189 1.14 15.14 0.76
C VAL A 189 1.83 16.06 1.77
N LYS A 190 1.11 16.37 2.86
CA LYS A 190 1.63 17.14 3.99
C LYS A 190 1.43 16.36 5.28
N ARG A 191 2.52 16.05 5.98
CA ARG A 191 2.47 15.51 7.34
C ARG A 191 1.87 16.55 8.29
N LEU A 192 0.85 16.16 9.06
CA LEU A 192 0.23 16.98 10.10
C LEU A 192 0.61 16.49 11.49
N LEU A 193 0.61 15.17 11.71
CA LEU A 193 0.93 14.53 12.97
C LEU A 193 1.67 13.21 12.72
N ALA A 194 2.62 12.89 13.58
CA ALA A 194 3.29 11.59 13.61
C ALA A 194 3.70 11.26 15.04
N GLU A 195 2.92 10.41 15.66
CA GLU A 195 3.11 9.92 17.02
C GLU A 195 3.08 8.38 17.01
N GLN A 196 3.25 7.78 18.19
CA GLN A 196 3.05 6.35 18.34
C GLN A 196 1.57 6.01 18.10
N ASP A 197 1.30 5.04 17.25
CA ASP A 197 -0.02 4.54 16.85
C ASP A 197 -0.96 5.55 16.19
N LEU A 198 -0.47 6.78 15.90
CA LEU A 198 -1.30 7.83 15.31
C LEU A 198 -0.53 8.66 14.28
N ILE A 199 -1.04 8.68 13.06
CA ILE A 199 -0.57 9.59 12.01
C ILE A 199 -1.73 10.41 11.45
N ALA A 200 -1.43 11.64 11.05
CA ALA A 200 -2.34 12.45 10.25
C ALA A 200 -1.57 13.13 9.12
N TYR A 201 -2.17 13.15 7.95
CA TYR A 201 -1.66 13.86 6.77
C TYR A 201 -2.80 14.48 5.96
N ALA A 202 -2.47 15.52 5.21
CA ALA A 202 -3.37 16.14 4.26
C ALA A 202 -2.87 15.90 2.83
N ARG A 203 -3.81 15.82 1.89
CA ARG A 203 -3.53 15.89 0.45
C ARG A 203 -3.99 17.26 -0.04
N VAL A 204 -3.11 17.97 -0.75
CA VAL A 204 -3.32 19.37 -1.13
C VAL A 204 -3.22 19.47 -2.65
N SER A 205 -4.31 19.89 -3.31
CA SER A 205 -4.34 20.18 -4.74
C SER A 205 -3.78 21.57 -5.05
N GLU A 206 -3.28 21.79 -6.26
CA GLU A 206 -2.89 23.11 -6.73
C GLU A 206 -4.09 24.07 -6.69
N GLY A 207 -3.83 25.32 -6.29
CA GLY A 207 -4.87 26.33 -6.14
C GLY A 207 -5.45 26.46 -4.72
N TRP A 208 -4.92 25.71 -3.75
CA TRP A 208 -5.31 25.90 -2.35
C TRP A 208 -4.83 27.27 -1.85
N THR A 209 -5.79 28.19 -1.63
CA THR A 209 -5.57 29.43 -0.88
C THR A 209 -6.01 29.22 0.56
N ALA A 210 -5.22 29.75 1.52
CA ALA A 210 -5.55 29.66 2.94
C ALA A 210 -6.99 30.13 3.17
N GLY A 211 -7.91 29.21 3.52
CA GLY A 211 -9.35 29.47 3.70
C GLY A 211 -10.30 28.55 2.93
N LYS A 212 -9.81 27.73 2.01
CA LYS A 212 -10.61 26.69 1.34
C LYS A 212 -9.99 25.31 1.60
N ALA A 213 -10.08 24.83 2.83
CA ALA A 213 -9.85 23.43 3.15
C ALA A 213 -11.17 22.69 2.92
N GLU A 214 -11.22 21.80 1.93
CA GLU A 214 -12.19 20.72 1.94
C GLU A 214 -11.66 19.66 2.90
N LEU A 215 -12.30 19.51 4.03
CA LEU A 215 -12.09 18.47 5.02
C LEU A 215 -12.84 17.20 4.61
#